data_cde48da8d9d30a162d16c6eb331bd89f
#
_entry.id   cde48da8d9d30a162d16c6eb331bd89f
#
_cell.length_a   1.000
_cell.length_b   1.000
_cell.length_c   1.000
_cell.angle_alpha   90.00
_cell.angle_beta   90.00
_cell.angle_gamma   90.00
#
_symmetry.space_group_name_H-M   'P 1'
#
loop_
_entity.id
_entity.type
_entity.pdbx_description
1 polymer ?
#
loop_
_entity_poly.entity_id
_entity_poly.type
_entity_poly.pdbx_seq_one_letter_code
_entity_poly.pdbx_strand_id
1 'polypeptide(L)'
;MKFMLTYAFTTDNWVAGLKRFTSGDPAEEFPAGVTMIGRWHNVASRSGIAIIESESAEALMNFAVKWNDILDLTITPVVEDAEAGQVAVELIAERGW
;
A
#
# COMPACT_ATOMS: atom_id res chain seq x y z
N MET A 1 2.49 -4.38 11.54
CA MET A 1 3.46 -3.70 10.66
C MET A 1 2.74 -2.79 9.68
N LYS A 2 3.32 -1.65 9.40
CA LYS A 2 2.76 -0.69 8.45
C LYS A 2 3.45 -0.81 7.10
N PHE A 3 2.66 -0.61 6.05
CA PHE A 3 3.14 -0.64 4.68
C PHE A 3 2.57 0.54 3.91
N MET A 4 3.40 1.11 3.06
CA MET A 4 2.97 2.06 2.06
C MET A 4 2.67 1.30 0.77
N LEU A 5 1.44 1.41 0.32
CA LEU A 5 1.00 0.84 -0.93
C LEU A 5 0.89 1.97 -1.94
N THR A 6 1.52 1.82 -3.09
CA THR A 6 1.34 2.74 -4.21
C THR A 6 0.82 1.98 -5.41
N TYR A 7 -0.02 2.63 -6.20
CA TYR A 7 -0.56 2.04 -7.42
C TYR A 7 -0.53 3.05 -8.57
N ALA A 8 -0.45 2.52 -9.77
CA ALA A 8 -0.57 3.29 -11.00
C ALA A 8 -1.27 2.49 -12.07
N PHE A 9 -2.19 3.13 -12.79
CA PHE A 9 -2.84 2.56 -13.98
C PHE A 9 -2.21 3.10 -15.24
N THR A 10 -2.17 2.28 -16.28
CA THR A 10 -1.94 2.74 -17.66
C THR A 10 -3.23 3.36 -18.20
N THR A 11 -3.13 4.12 -19.27
CA THR A 11 -4.31 4.69 -19.93
C THR A 11 -5.26 3.60 -20.44
N ASP A 12 -4.72 2.45 -20.87
CA ASP A 12 -5.51 1.33 -21.39
C ASP A 12 -6.40 0.68 -20.31
N ASN A 13 -5.94 0.67 -19.07
CA ASN A 13 -6.62 0.01 -17.96
C ASN A 13 -7.39 0.96 -17.03
N TRP A 14 -7.33 2.26 -17.30
CA TRP A 14 -7.90 3.26 -16.41
C TRP A 14 -9.41 3.11 -16.21
N VAL A 15 -10.16 3.00 -17.31
CA VAL A 15 -11.63 2.88 -17.23
C VAL A 15 -12.04 1.59 -16.55
N ALA A 16 -11.36 0.48 -16.84
CA ALA A 16 -11.61 -0.80 -16.17
C ALA A 16 -11.37 -0.70 -14.66
N GLY A 17 -10.30 0.01 -14.28
CA GLY A 17 -9.97 0.26 -12.87
C GLY A 17 -11.02 1.09 -12.15
N LEU A 18 -11.51 2.16 -12.77
CA LEU A 18 -12.59 2.99 -12.24
C LEU A 18 -13.87 2.17 -12.02
N LYS A 19 -14.23 1.36 -12.99
CA LYS A 19 -15.43 0.51 -12.89
C LYS A 19 -15.31 -0.50 -11.76
N ARG A 20 -14.16 -1.16 -11.63
CA ARG A 20 -13.92 -2.13 -10.56
C ARG A 20 -13.97 -1.47 -9.18
N PHE A 21 -13.33 -0.31 -9.04
CA PHE A 21 -13.30 0.44 -7.78
C PHE A 21 -14.69 0.88 -7.34
N THR A 22 -15.53 1.31 -8.27
CA THR A 22 -16.86 1.85 -7.96
C THR A 22 -17.96 0.81 -7.84
N SER A 23 -17.75 -0.42 -8.35
CA SER A 23 -18.77 -1.48 -8.36
C SER A 23 -18.59 -2.51 -7.25
N GLY A 24 -17.45 -2.55 -6.57
CA GLY A 24 -17.19 -3.50 -5.50
C GLY A 24 -17.87 -3.14 -4.19
N ASP A 25 -18.06 -4.14 -3.32
CA ASP A 25 -18.51 -3.91 -1.95
C ASP A 25 -17.32 -3.41 -1.12
N PRO A 26 -17.38 -2.18 -0.54
CA PRO A 26 -16.30 -1.67 0.28
C PRO A 26 -15.95 -2.56 1.48
N ALA A 27 -16.92 -3.28 2.03
CA ALA A 27 -16.69 -4.19 3.15
C ALA A 27 -15.86 -5.42 2.78
N GLU A 28 -15.80 -5.78 1.51
CA GLU A 28 -15.08 -6.95 1.00
C GLU A 28 -13.77 -6.59 0.29
N GLU A 29 -13.41 -5.32 0.22
CA GLU A 29 -12.22 -4.87 -0.50
C GLU A 29 -10.93 -5.44 0.11
N PHE A 30 -10.83 -5.45 1.43
CA PHE A 30 -9.65 -5.93 2.12
C PHE A 30 -9.88 -7.30 2.75
N PRO A 31 -8.96 -8.25 2.55
CA PRO A 31 -9.07 -9.55 3.22
C PRO A 31 -8.84 -9.42 4.73
N ALA A 32 -9.23 -10.47 5.46
CA ALA A 32 -8.89 -10.56 6.88
C ALA A 32 -7.37 -10.44 7.05
N GLY A 33 -6.95 -9.68 8.05
CA GLY A 33 -5.54 -9.44 8.33
C GLY A 33 -4.92 -8.23 7.62
N VAL A 34 -5.69 -7.51 6.81
CA VAL A 34 -5.25 -6.24 6.21
C VAL A 34 -6.21 -5.14 6.62
N THR A 35 -5.66 -4.09 7.24
CA THR A 35 -6.43 -2.91 7.67
C THR A 35 -5.93 -1.68 6.92
N MET A 36 -6.83 -0.94 6.29
CA MET A 36 -6.49 0.33 5.66
C MET A 36 -6.54 1.46 6.71
N ILE A 37 -5.44 2.19 6.85
CA ILE A 37 -5.36 3.35 7.74
C ILE A 37 -5.79 4.62 7.01
N GLY A 38 -5.37 4.79 5.75
CA GLY A 38 -5.76 5.92 4.92
C GLY A 38 -5.42 5.66 3.47
N ARG A 39 -6.15 6.33 2.57
CA ARG A 39 -5.94 6.20 1.13
C ARG A 39 -6.24 7.51 0.42
N TRP A 40 -5.36 7.89 -0.49
CA TRP A 40 -5.49 9.11 -1.28
C TRP A 40 -5.22 8.80 -2.75
N HIS A 41 -5.95 9.47 -3.63
CA HIS A 41 -5.87 9.24 -5.07
C HIS A 41 -5.43 10.50 -5.80
N ASN A 42 -4.48 10.33 -6.72
CA ASN A 42 -4.14 11.36 -7.69
C ASN A 42 -4.80 10.99 -9.02
N VAL A 43 -6.02 11.45 -9.21
CA VAL A 43 -6.83 11.12 -10.39
C VAL A 43 -6.18 11.64 -11.68
N ALA A 44 -5.49 12.79 -11.59
CA ALA A 44 -4.83 13.38 -12.75
C ALA A 44 -3.73 12.48 -13.34
N SER A 45 -3.04 11.71 -12.50
CA SER A 45 -1.97 10.80 -12.92
C SER A 45 -2.36 9.33 -12.87
N ARG A 46 -3.62 9.02 -12.60
CA ARG A 46 -4.14 7.64 -12.49
C ARG A 46 -3.38 6.80 -11.46
N SER A 47 -3.06 7.40 -10.33
CA SER A 47 -2.23 6.79 -9.31
C SER A 47 -2.79 7.07 -7.91
N GLY A 48 -2.22 6.44 -6.92
CA GLY A 48 -2.60 6.72 -5.54
C GLY A 48 -1.68 6.04 -4.54
N ILE A 49 -1.96 6.32 -3.28
CA ILE A 49 -1.19 5.83 -2.15
C ILE A 49 -2.15 5.43 -1.02
N ALA A 50 -1.81 4.37 -0.33
CA ALA A 50 -2.48 3.97 0.90
C ALA A 50 -1.46 3.61 1.97
N ILE A 51 -1.84 3.81 3.21
CA ILE A 51 -1.14 3.24 4.35
C ILE A 51 -2.01 2.11 4.88
N ILE A 52 -1.44 0.93 4.92
CA ILE A 52 -2.11 -0.29 5.37
C ILE A 52 -1.33 -0.93 6.51
N GLU A 53 -2.01 -1.75 7.29
CA GLU A 53 -1.42 -2.47 8.40
C GLU A 53 -1.73 -3.96 8.27
N SER A 54 -0.73 -4.81 8.48
CA SER A 54 -0.88 -6.26 8.47
C SER A 54 0.27 -6.93 9.20
N GLU A 55 -0.01 -8.06 9.82
CA GLU A 55 1.00 -8.96 10.38
C GLU A 55 1.22 -10.20 9.49
N SER A 56 0.56 -10.27 8.34
CA SER A 56 0.57 -11.42 7.45
C SER A 56 0.98 -11.05 6.03
N ALA A 57 2.13 -11.54 5.59
CA ALA A 57 2.56 -11.38 4.20
C ALA A 57 1.58 -12.07 3.23
N GLU A 58 1.02 -13.21 3.63
CA GLU A 58 0.01 -13.92 2.82
C GLU A 58 -1.24 -13.07 2.61
N ALA A 59 -1.74 -12.42 3.67
CA ALA A 59 -2.90 -11.53 3.56
C ALA A 59 -2.62 -10.34 2.63
N LEU A 60 -1.41 -9.77 2.68
CA LEU A 60 -1.00 -8.71 1.76
C LEU A 60 -1.00 -9.17 0.31
N MET A 61 -0.49 -10.37 0.05
CA MET A 61 -0.47 -10.94 -1.30
C MET A 61 -1.88 -11.25 -1.80
N ASN A 62 -2.75 -11.74 -0.92
CA ASN A 62 -4.16 -11.96 -1.25
C ASN A 62 -4.87 -10.66 -1.64
N PHE A 63 -4.51 -9.55 -1.00
CA PHE A 63 -5.00 -8.24 -1.41
C PHE A 63 -4.43 -7.82 -2.77
N ALA A 64 -3.12 -7.93 -2.93
CA ALA A 64 -2.43 -7.47 -4.13
C ALA A 64 -2.93 -8.14 -5.40
N VAL A 65 -3.20 -9.46 -5.35
CA VAL A 65 -3.66 -10.21 -6.53
C VAL A 65 -5.07 -9.85 -6.99
N LYS A 66 -5.84 -9.14 -6.17
CA LYS A 66 -7.15 -8.64 -6.59
C LYS A 66 -7.04 -7.49 -7.59
N TRP A 67 -5.88 -6.85 -7.69
CA TRP A 67 -5.69 -5.65 -8.49
C TRP A 67 -4.53 -5.73 -9.48
N ASN A 68 -3.53 -6.58 -9.24
CA ASN A 68 -2.31 -6.58 -10.04
C ASN A 68 -2.48 -7.10 -11.48
N ASP A 69 -3.67 -7.51 -11.85
CA ASP A 69 -4.02 -7.84 -13.23
C ASP A 69 -4.25 -6.60 -14.10
N ILE A 70 -4.59 -5.45 -13.50
CA ILE A 70 -4.92 -4.21 -14.24
C ILE A 70 -4.11 -2.99 -13.80
N LEU A 71 -3.34 -3.06 -12.74
CA LEU A 71 -2.51 -1.95 -12.27
C LEU A 71 -1.17 -2.43 -11.76
N ASP A 72 -0.22 -1.51 -11.76
CA ASP A 72 1.05 -1.71 -11.07
C ASP A 72 0.88 -1.36 -9.60
N LEU A 73 1.27 -2.27 -8.73
CA LEU A 73 1.11 -2.16 -7.29
C LEU A 73 2.44 -2.40 -6.61
N THR A 74 2.82 -1.50 -5.71
CA THR A 74 4.01 -1.64 -4.88
C THR A 74 3.64 -1.56 -3.42
N ILE A 75 4.10 -2.52 -2.62
CA ILE A 75 3.90 -2.58 -1.18
C ILE A 75 5.27 -2.51 -0.52
N THR A 76 5.50 -1.47 0.27
CA THR A 76 6.79 -1.17 0.90
C THR A 76 6.62 -1.09 2.41
N PRO A 77 7.40 -1.84 3.21
CA PRO A 77 7.36 -1.68 4.66
C PRO A 77 7.84 -0.29 5.05
N VAL A 78 7.15 0.33 6.00
CA VAL A 78 7.47 1.65 6.53
C VAL A 78 7.41 1.61 8.05
N VAL A 79 8.09 2.55 8.67
CA VAL A 79 8.08 2.74 10.13
C VAL A 79 7.74 4.17 10.47
N GLU A 80 7.30 4.40 11.69
CA GLU A 80 7.02 5.74 12.22
C GLU A 80 8.30 6.38 12.76
N ASP A 81 8.20 7.66 13.13
CA ASP A 81 9.35 8.46 13.61
C ASP A 81 10.09 7.80 14.76
N ALA A 82 9.38 7.16 15.69
CA ALA A 82 10.00 6.54 16.85
C ALA A 82 10.93 5.37 16.44
N GLU A 83 10.47 4.49 15.57
CA GLU A 83 11.27 3.36 15.09
C GLU A 83 12.39 3.84 14.16
N ALA A 84 12.13 4.82 13.31
CA ALA A 84 13.14 5.41 12.44
C ALA A 84 14.25 6.09 13.27
N GLY A 85 13.87 6.78 14.32
CA GLY A 85 14.81 7.40 15.25
C GLY A 85 15.67 6.38 15.96
N GLN A 86 15.10 5.27 16.39
CA GLN A 86 15.85 4.19 17.06
C GLN A 86 16.88 3.58 16.12
N VAL A 87 16.50 3.28 14.87
CA VAL A 87 17.43 2.78 13.86
C VAL A 87 18.56 3.78 13.59
N ALA A 88 18.24 5.07 13.51
CA ALA A 88 19.23 6.11 13.28
C ALA A 88 20.23 6.22 14.43
N VAL A 89 19.78 6.17 15.68
CA VAL A 89 20.64 6.21 16.86
C VAL A 89 21.60 5.02 16.88
N GLU A 90 21.11 3.84 16.61
CA GLU A 90 21.93 2.62 16.54
C GLU A 90 22.96 2.70 15.43
N LEU A 91 22.60 3.19 14.26
CA LEU A 91 23.50 3.36 13.13
C LEU A 91 24.60 4.38 13.41
N ILE A 92 24.25 5.52 14.02
CA ILE A 92 25.22 6.56 14.40
C ILE A 92 26.24 6.00 15.38
N ALA A 93 25.79 5.26 16.40
CA ALA A 93 26.66 4.62 17.38
C ALA A 93 27.58 3.58 16.74
N GLU A 94 27.04 2.73 15.87
CA GLU A 94 27.79 1.69 15.17
C GLU A 94 28.86 2.29 14.25
N ARG A 95 28.54 3.38 13.55
CA ARG A 95 29.44 4.03 12.59
C ARG A 95 30.41 5.02 13.22
N GLY A 96 30.22 5.38 14.49
CA GLY A 96 31.03 6.40 15.14
C GLY A 96 30.83 7.81 14.58
N TRP A 97 29.64 8.10 14.08
CA TRP A 97 29.32 9.39 13.48
C TRP A 97 29.00 10.48 14.51
#